data_45b56553a1f22f4b46c6a377971325b8
#
_entry.id   45b56553a1f22f4b46c6a377971325b8
#
_cell.length_a   1.000
_cell.length_b   1.000
_cell.length_c   1.000
_cell.angle_alpha   90.00
_cell.angle_beta   90.00
_cell.angle_gamma   90.00
#
_symmetry.space_group_name_H-M   'P 1'
#
loop_
_entity.id
_entity.type
_entity.pdbx_description
1 polymer ?
#
loop_
_entity_poly.entity_id
_entity_poly.type
_entity_poly.pdbx_seq_one_letter_code
_entity_poly.pdbx_strand_id
1 'polypeptide(L)'
;MIMIDTGDRIAAKAAQMARPEFIAAYPITPQTVIVEKTAEMVESGELDAEYVRVESEHSAMTAVIGAASTGIRTFTATSSHGLALMHEMLHWAAMARLPIVMVNVNRALGPGWNIWADQSDALSQRDTGWAQVYCSNGQEIFDTILQAY
;
A
#
# COMPACT_ATOMS: atom_id res chain seq x y z
N MET A 1 18.15 -12.39 -10.40
CA MET A 1 17.17 -13.44 -9.99
C MET A 1 15.95 -13.30 -10.87
N ILE A 2 15.44 -14.37 -11.45
CA ILE A 2 14.16 -14.35 -12.18
C ILE A 2 13.10 -14.81 -11.18
N MET A 3 12.03 -14.05 -11.01
CA MET A 3 10.87 -14.36 -10.17
C MET A 3 9.62 -14.39 -11.04
N ILE A 4 8.82 -15.44 -10.92
CA ILE A 4 7.52 -15.56 -11.58
C ILE A 4 6.50 -15.74 -10.46
N ASP A 5 5.66 -14.74 -10.24
CA ASP A 5 4.67 -14.75 -9.17
C ASP A 5 3.50 -13.80 -9.50
N THR A 6 2.49 -13.73 -8.63
CA THR A 6 1.39 -12.78 -8.72
C THR A 6 1.84 -11.36 -8.42
N GLY A 7 1.12 -10.36 -8.94
CA GLY A 7 1.43 -8.94 -8.69
C GLY A 7 1.51 -8.61 -7.19
N ASP A 8 0.62 -9.17 -6.38
CA ASP A 8 0.60 -8.94 -4.93
C ASP A 8 1.87 -9.42 -4.23
N ARG A 9 2.35 -10.63 -4.58
CA ARG A 9 3.59 -11.17 -4.01
C ARG A 9 4.81 -10.43 -4.49
N ILE A 10 4.79 -9.96 -5.74
CA ILE A 10 5.84 -9.10 -6.29
C ILE A 10 5.86 -7.77 -5.54
N ALA A 11 4.69 -7.17 -5.28
CA ALA A 11 4.59 -5.93 -4.49
C ALA A 11 5.12 -6.10 -3.06
N ALA A 12 4.77 -7.20 -2.39
CA ALA A 12 5.30 -7.52 -1.06
C ALA A 12 6.83 -7.69 -1.08
N LYS A 13 7.37 -8.36 -2.11
CA LYS A 13 8.82 -8.53 -2.28
C LYS A 13 9.53 -7.20 -2.56
N ALA A 14 8.95 -6.34 -3.37
CA ALA A 14 9.50 -5.00 -3.64
C ALA A 14 9.49 -4.14 -2.36
N ALA A 15 8.41 -4.19 -1.58
CA ALA A 15 8.33 -3.53 -0.28
C ALA A 15 9.43 -4.03 0.66
N GLN A 16 9.66 -5.34 0.76
CA GLN A 16 10.77 -5.90 1.54
C GLN A 16 12.12 -5.33 1.10
N MET A 17 12.37 -5.27 -0.21
CA MET A 17 13.63 -4.74 -0.76
C MET A 17 13.81 -3.24 -0.50
N ALA A 18 12.72 -2.48 -0.43
CA ALA A 18 12.72 -1.07 -0.09
C ALA A 18 12.99 -0.81 1.41
N ARG A 19 12.87 -1.85 2.25
CA ARG A 19 13.15 -1.81 3.69
C ARG A 19 12.36 -0.72 4.43
N PRO A 20 11.03 -0.72 4.40
CA PRO A 20 10.27 0.13 5.30
C PRO A 20 10.53 -0.29 6.75
N GLU A 21 10.60 0.69 7.64
CA GLU A 21 10.82 0.47 9.08
C GLU A 21 9.49 0.36 9.83
N PHE A 22 8.39 0.81 9.21
CA PHE A 22 7.05 0.75 9.77
C PHE A 22 6.02 0.37 8.71
N ILE A 23 5.15 -0.57 9.05
CA ILE A 23 4.05 -1.03 8.21
C ILE A 23 2.77 -1.03 9.04
N ALA A 24 1.72 -0.40 8.55
CA ALA A 24 0.38 -0.56 9.12
C ALA A 24 -0.61 -0.85 8.00
N ALA A 25 -1.45 -1.84 8.19
CA ALA A 25 -2.44 -2.23 7.19
C ALA A 25 -3.69 -2.86 7.82
N TYR A 26 -4.78 -2.78 7.08
CA TYR A 26 -6.03 -3.50 7.35
C TYR A 26 -6.36 -4.37 6.14
N PRO A 27 -6.67 -5.67 6.32
CA PRO A 27 -6.84 -6.60 5.21
C PRO A 27 -8.15 -6.32 4.46
N ILE A 28 -8.03 -6.21 3.14
CA ILE A 28 -9.17 -6.08 2.22
C ILE A 28 -8.85 -6.79 0.90
N THR A 29 -9.79 -7.59 0.37
CA THR A 29 -9.61 -8.29 -0.92
C THR A 29 -9.59 -7.29 -2.08
N PRO A 30 -8.66 -7.42 -3.06
CA PRO A 30 -7.68 -8.50 -3.24
C PRO A 30 -6.29 -8.24 -2.62
N GLN A 31 -6.07 -7.14 -1.92
CA GLN A 31 -4.79 -6.71 -1.34
C GLN A 31 -4.28 -7.63 -0.21
N THR A 32 -5.13 -8.45 0.42
CA THR A 32 -4.81 -9.25 1.62
C THR A 32 -3.48 -10.03 1.51
N VAL A 33 -3.14 -10.53 0.33
CA VAL A 33 -1.88 -11.27 0.09
C VAL A 33 -0.64 -10.41 0.39
N ILE A 34 -0.67 -9.11 0.08
CA ILE A 34 0.45 -8.19 0.38
C ILE A 34 0.63 -8.08 1.89
N VAL A 35 -0.47 -7.88 2.61
CA VAL A 35 -0.49 -7.75 4.07
C VAL A 35 0.04 -9.01 4.76
N GLU A 36 -0.47 -10.18 4.34
CA GLU A 36 -0.04 -11.46 4.88
C GLU A 36 1.45 -11.71 4.64
N LYS A 37 1.92 -11.47 3.40
CA LYS A 37 3.34 -11.69 3.06
C LYS A 37 4.29 -10.73 3.77
N THR A 38 3.93 -9.47 3.91
CA THR A 38 4.77 -8.52 4.68
C THR A 38 4.78 -8.86 6.17
N ALA A 39 3.65 -9.29 6.74
CA ALA A 39 3.60 -9.76 8.13
C ALA A 39 4.48 -11.02 8.35
N GLU A 40 4.39 -12.03 7.44
CA GLU A 40 5.24 -13.22 7.49
C GLU A 40 6.73 -12.87 7.44
N MET A 41 7.13 -11.91 6.58
CA MET A 41 8.52 -11.47 6.47
C MET A 41 9.02 -10.77 7.74
N VAL A 42 8.17 -10.02 8.41
CA VAL A 42 8.52 -9.40 9.71
C VAL A 42 8.61 -10.47 10.80
N GLU A 43 7.64 -11.38 10.88
CA GLU A 43 7.63 -12.47 11.88
C GLU A 43 8.83 -13.43 11.71
N SER A 44 9.28 -13.67 10.48
CA SER A 44 10.45 -14.51 10.19
C SER A 44 11.80 -13.79 10.35
N GLY A 45 11.80 -12.48 10.53
CA GLY A 45 13.00 -11.66 10.58
C GLY A 45 13.63 -11.36 9.21
N GLU A 46 12.94 -11.67 8.11
CA GLU A 46 13.36 -11.31 6.76
C GLU A 46 13.21 -9.81 6.46
N LEU A 47 12.33 -9.13 7.20
CA LEU A 47 12.12 -7.69 7.14
C LEU A 47 12.19 -7.12 8.56
N ASP A 48 13.16 -6.26 8.80
CA ASP A 48 13.32 -5.54 10.07
C ASP A 48 12.40 -4.30 10.07
N ALA A 49 11.17 -4.50 10.49
CA ALA A 49 10.14 -3.47 10.54
C ALA A 49 9.17 -3.70 11.71
N GLU A 50 8.60 -2.62 12.23
CA GLU A 50 7.43 -2.70 13.11
C GLU A 50 6.17 -2.90 12.26
N TYR A 51 5.43 -3.98 12.52
CA TYR A 51 4.19 -4.28 11.82
C TYR A 51 2.99 -4.12 12.75
N VAL A 52 2.13 -3.14 12.46
CA VAL A 52 0.95 -2.82 13.29
C VAL A 52 -0.34 -3.23 12.59
N ARG A 53 -1.10 -4.10 13.23
CA ARG A 53 -2.49 -4.40 12.84
C ARG A 53 -3.42 -3.39 13.46
N VAL A 54 -4.26 -2.81 12.64
CA VAL A 54 -5.22 -1.77 13.04
C VAL A 54 -6.66 -2.22 12.77
N GLU A 55 -7.63 -1.49 13.26
CA GLU A 55 -9.05 -1.82 13.15
C GLU A 55 -9.72 -1.25 11.89
N SER A 56 -9.03 -0.40 11.12
CA SER A 56 -9.56 0.18 9.89
C SER A 56 -8.46 0.71 8.98
N GLU A 57 -8.78 0.93 7.71
CA GLU A 57 -7.86 1.55 6.76
C GLU A 57 -7.54 3.01 7.12
N HIS A 58 -8.51 3.73 7.66
CA HIS A 58 -8.28 5.09 8.17
C HIS A 58 -7.21 5.10 9.26
N SER A 59 -7.31 4.18 10.23
CA SER A 59 -6.31 4.01 11.29
C SER A 59 -4.95 3.57 10.74
N ALA A 60 -4.93 2.71 9.69
CA ALA A 60 -3.69 2.32 9.03
C ALA A 60 -2.94 3.53 8.46
N MET A 61 -3.63 4.37 7.70
CA MET A 61 -3.01 5.57 7.12
C MET A 61 -2.62 6.57 8.21
N THR A 62 -3.43 6.74 9.26
CA THR A 62 -3.09 7.61 10.39
C THR A 62 -1.81 7.17 11.09
N ALA A 63 -1.67 5.87 11.35
CA ALA A 63 -0.46 5.31 11.97
C ALA A 63 0.78 5.50 11.08
N VAL A 64 0.63 5.26 9.77
CA VAL A 64 1.69 5.47 8.77
C VAL A 64 2.11 6.95 8.71
N ILE A 65 1.17 7.89 8.75
CA ILE A 65 1.45 9.34 8.83
C ILE A 65 2.27 9.68 10.08
N GLY A 66 1.84 9.15 11.24
CA GLY A 66 2.56 9.35 12.50
C GLY A 66 4.00 8.84 12.42
N ALA A 67 4.20 7.63 11.92
CA ALA A 67 5.53 7.05 11.74
C ALA A 67 6.37 7.82 10.70
N ALA A 68 5.81 8.15 9.54
CA ALA A 68 6.51 8.89 8.49
C ALA A 68 6.96 10.29 8.95
N SER A 69 6.22 10.92 9.86
CA SER A 69 6.60 12.24 10.41
C SER A 69 7.86 12.21 11.26
N THR A 70 8.32 11.03 11.70
CA THR A 70 9.60 10.85 12.38
C THR A 70 10.80 10.69 11.43
N GLY A 71 10.55 10.62 10.12
CA GLY A 71 11.57 10.51 9.08
C GLY A 71 11.93 9.07 8.68
N ILE A 72 11.21 8.06 9.19
CA ILE A 72 11.41 6.66 8.83
C ILE A 72 10.62 6.28 7.55
N ARG A 73 11.06 5.24 6.86
CA ARG A 73 10.34 4.70 5.70
C ARG A 73 9.11 3.93 6.16
N THR A 74 7.99 4.19 5.51
CA THR A 74 6.72 3.56 5.84
C THR A 74 6.08 2.92 4.61
N PHE A 75 5.27 1.88 4.85
CA PHE A 75 4.53 1.18 3.82
C PHE A 75 3.11 0.87 4.28
N THR A 76 2.18 0.94 3.34
CA THR A 76 0.82 0.42 3.52
C THR A 76 0.28 -0.13 2.21
N ALA A 77 -0.79 -0.90 2.29
CA ALA A 77 -1.50 -1.40 1.12
C ALA A 77 -3.00 -1.44 1.40
N THR A 78 -3.80 -1.20 0.36
CA THR A 78 -5.26 -1.17 0.46
C THR A 78 -5.93 -1.50 -0.87
N SER A 79 -7.25 -1.39 -0.92
CA SER A 79 -8.09 -1.61 -2.10
C SER A 79 -9.44 -0.91 -1.93
N SER A 80 -10.07 -0.50 -3.03
CA SER A 80 -11.52 -0.18 -3.10
C SER A 80 -12.02 0.76 -1.99
N HIS A 81 -13.02 0.29 -1.23
CA HIS A 81 -13.60 1.05 -0.11
C HIS A 81 -12.60 1.35 1.00
N GLY A 82 -11.56 0.53 1.17
CA GLY A 82 -10.47 0.83 2.09
C GLY A 82 -9.73 2.10 1.69
N LEU A 83 -9.43 2.25 0.39
CA LEU A 83 -8.84 3.49 -0.13
C LEU A 83 -9.79 4.68 0.02
N ALA A 84 -11.08 4.48 -0.23
CA ALA A 84 -12.08 5.53 -0.02
C ALA A 84 -12.19 5.95 1.46
N LEU A 85 -12.07 5.01 2.39
CA LEU A 85 -12.05 5.30 3.83
C LEU A 85 -10.79 6.06 4.28
N MET A 86 -9.68 5.90 3.55
CA MET A 86 -8.44 6.67 3.79
C MET A 86 -8.49 8.11 3.26
N HIS A 87 -9.50 8.50 2.50
CA HIS A 87 -9.54 9.74 1.71
C HIS A 87 -9.09 10.99 2.49
N GLU A 88 -9.62 11.20 3.69
CA GLU A 88 -9.22 12.33 4.55
C GLU A 88 -7.72 12.31 4.84
N MET A 89 -7.21 11.16 5.21
CA MET A 89 -5.81 10.99 5.60
C MET A 89 -4.85 11.09 4.41
N LEU A 90 -5.31 10.79 3.19
CA LEU A 90 -4.52 11.03 1.98
C LEU A 90 -4.20 12.52 1.80
N HIS A 91 -5.18 13.40 2.01
CA HIS A 91 -4.97 14.85 2.00
C HIS A 91 -3.96 15.28 3.07
N TRP A 92 -4.09 14.75 4.31
CA TRP A 92 -3.16 15.05 5.38
C TRP A 92 -1.72 14.67 5.02
N ALA A 93 -1.51 13.45 4.52
CA ALA A 93 -0.19 12.96 4.13
C ALA A 93 0.44 13.84 3.01
N ALA A 94 -0.35 14.14 1.97
CA ALA A 94 0.11 14.95 0.84
C ALA A 94 0.44 16.39 1.25
N MET A 95 -0.41 17.05 2.03
CA MET A 95 -0.18 18.41 2.49
C MET A 95 1.00 18.53 3.45
N ALA A 96 1.22 17.50 4.27
CA ALA A 96 2.39 17.38 5.15
C ALA A 96 3.67 16.96 4.40
N ARG A 97 3.56 16.60 3.09
CA ARG A 97 4.67 16.15 2.24
C ARG A 97 5.41 14.94 2.82
N LEU A 98 4.68 14.00 3.36
CA LEU A 98 5.26 12.80 3.95
C LEU A 98 5.60 11.77 2.87
N PRO A 99 6.80 11.17 2.90
CA PRO A 99 7.24 10.19 1.91
C PRO A 99 6.67 8.80 2.23
N ILE A 100 5.40 8.61 1.94
CA ILE A 100 4.68 7.36 2.18
C ILE A 100 4.51 6.62 0.85
N VAL A 101 4.84 5.34 0.82
CA VAL A 101 4.55 4.45 -0.31
C VAL A 101 3.35 3.57 0.03
N MET A 102 2.35 3.59 -0.87
CA MET A 102 1.14 2.79 -0.73
C MET A 102 0.87 2.00 -2.01
N VAL A 103 0.57 0.72 -1.85
CA VAL A 103 0.07 -0.12 -2.95
C VAL A 103 -1.45 -0.19 -2.88
N ASN A 104 -2.11 0.24 -3.94
CA ASN A 104 -3.56 0.04 -4.11
C ASN A 104 -3.80 -1.07 -5.13
N VAL A 105 -4.39 -2.18 -4.67
CA VAL A 105 -4.81 -3.26 -5.55
C VAL A 105 -6.25 -2.96 -5.98
N ASN A 106 -6.39 -2.43 -7.19
CA ASN A 106 -7.66 -1.86 -7.67
C ASN A 106 -8.83 -2.83 -7.60
N ARG A 107 -9.95 -2.32 -7.11
CA ARG A 107 -11.25 -2.99 -7.07
C ARG A 107 -12.36 -1.94 -7.17
N ALA A 108 -13.41 -2.24 -7.93
CA ALA A 108 -14.57 -1.36 -8.11
C ALA A 108 -15.16 -0.86 -6.79
N LEU A 109 -15.61 0.39 -6.77
CA LEU A 109 -16.37 0.97 -5.66
C LEU A 109 -17.86 0.66 -5.79
N GLY A 110 -18.57 0.62 -4.64
CA GLY A 110 -20.03 0.55 -4.54
C GLY A 110 -20.62 -0.84 -4.79
N PRO A 111 -21.94 -0.98 -4.78
CA PRO A 111 -22.59 -2.22 -5.15
C PRO A 111 -22.29 -2.54 -6.63
N GLY A 112 -22.17 -3.86 -6.93
CA GLY A 112 -21.70 -4.31 -8.25
C GLY A 112 -20.17 -4.27 -8.39
N TRP A 113 -19.45 -4.21 -7.29
CA TRP A 113 -18.00 -4.22 -7.30
C TRP A 113 -17.41 -5.52 -7.86
N ASN A 114 -16.22 -5.40 -8.44
CA ASN A 114 -15.47 -6.53 -9.00
C ASN A 114 -13.97 -6.31 -8.79
N ILE A 115 -13.19 -7.40 -8.89
CA ILE A 115 -11.73 -7.41 -8.72
C ILE A 115 -10.96 -7.43 -10.05
N TRP A 116 -11.63 -7.23 -11.17
CA TRP A 116 -11.03 -7.28 -12.50
C TRP A 116 -10.29 -5.97 -12.83
N ALA A 117 -10.58 -5.36 -13.94
CA ALA A 117 -9.92 -4.15 -14.39
C ALA A 117 -10.78 -2.90 -14.09
N ASP A 118 -10.91 -2.54 -12.82
CA ASP A 118 -11.63 -1.33 -12.40
C ASP A 118 -10.72 -0.44 -11.56
N GLN A 119 -10.63 0.82 -11.92
CA GLN A 119 -9.76 1.81 -11.29
C GLN A 119 -10.55 2.96 -10.64
N SER A 120 -11.84 2.77 -10.41
CA SER A 120 -12.71 3.80 -9.81
C SER A 120 -12.24 4.20 -8.41
N ASP A 121 -11.66 3.28 -7.65
CA ASP A 121 -11.10 3.55 -6.34
C ASP A 121 -9.91 4.52 -6.41
N ALA A 122 -8.89 4.24 -7.21
CA ALA A 122 -7.73 5.10 -7.36
C ALA A 122 -8.08 6.43 -8.05
N LEU A 123 -8.91 6.40 -9.10
CA LEU A 123 -9.32 7.60 -9.82
C LEU A 123 -10.13 8.57 -8.95
N SER A 124 -10.89 8.06 -7.97
CA SER A 124 -11.60 8.90 -7.01
C SER A 124 -10.66 9.67 -6.06
N GLN A 125 -9.37 9.31 -6.02
CA GLN A 125 -8.35 9.95 -5.19
C GLN A 125 -7.43 10.91 -5.97
N ARG A 126 -7.70 11.18 -7.25
CA ARG A 126 -6.82 11.97 -8.13
C ARG A 126 -6.49 13.37 -7.61
N ASP A 127 -7.40 13.97 -6.85
CA ASP A 127 -7.27 15.36 -6.36
C ASP A 127 -6.66 15.43 -4.95
N THR A 128 -6.21 14.31 -4.37
CA THR A 128 -5.64 14.26 -3.00
C THR A 128 -4.19 14.71 -2.90
N GLY A 129 -3.52 14.92 -4.03
CA GLY A 129 -2.12 15.36 -4.08
C GLY A 129 -1.09 14.22 -4.11
N TRP A 130 -1.52 12.96 -4.17
CA TRP A 130 -0.66 11.80 -4.34
C TRP A 130 -0.26 11.61 -5.80
N ALA A 131 1.00 11.24 -6.02
CA ALA A 131 1.42 10.70 -7.31
C ALA A 131 0.82 9.30 -7.48
N GLN A 132 0.15 9.05 -8.60
CA GLN A 132 -0.44 7.75 -8.92
C GLN A 132 0.29 7.16 -10.13
N VAL A 133 0.77 5.92 -9.99
CA VAL A 133 1.41 5.17 -11.06
C VAL A 133 0.67 3.85 -11.26
N TYR A 134 0.24 3.58 -12.47
CA TYR A 134 -0.41 2.34 -12.86
C TYR A 134 0.60 1.41 -13.51
N CYS A 135 0.77 0.23 -12.94
CA CYS A 135 1.73 -0.78 -13.41
C CYS A 135 1.02 -1.83 -14.25
N SER A 136 1.57 -2.17 -15.42
CA SER A 136 0.99 -3.14 -16.36
C SER A 136 1.49 -4.56 -16.17
N ASN A 137 2.61 -4.75 -15.47
CA ASN A 137 3.24 -6.05 -15.26
C ASN A 137 4.07 -6.11 -13.97
N GLY A 138 4.52 -7.31 -13.60
CA GLY A 138 5.25 -7.51 -12.34
C GLY A 138 6.58 -6.77 -12.27
N GLN A 139 7.28 -6.58 -13.37
CA GLN A 139 8.54 -5.83 -13.38
C GLN A 139 8.29 -4.36 -13.07
N GLU A 140 7.27 -3.77 -13.67
CA GLU A 140 6.89 -2.38 -13.37
C GLU A 140 6.45 -2.19 -11.92
N ILE A 141 5.68 -3.16 -11.36
CA ILE A 141 5.31 -3.13 -9.93
C ILE A 141 6.56 -3.07 -9.06
N PHE A 142 7.50 -3.97 -9.31
CA PHE A 142 8.73 -4.07 -8.53
C PHE A 142 9.56 -2.79 -8.61
N ASP A 143 9.84 -2.33 -9.83
CA ASP A 143 10.68 -1.15 -10.07
C ASP A 143 10.02 0.13 -9.55
N THR A 144 8.71 0.29 -9.75
CA THR A 144 7.96 1.47 -9.29
C THR A 144 7.98 1.59 -7.77
N ILE A 145 7.77 0.50 -7.04
CA ILE A 145 7.82 0.53 -5.57
C ILE A 145 9.21 0.96 -5.08
N LEU A 146 10.28 0.45 -5.68
CA LEU A 146 11.64 0.84 -5.30
C LEU A 146 11.95 2.30 -5.67
N GLN A 147 11.43 2.79 -6.79
CA GLN A 147 11.64 4.17 -7.23
C GLN A 147 10.83 5.20 -6.43
N ALA A 148 9.75 4.77 -5.80
CA ALA A 148 8.87 5.62 -5.02
C ALA A 148 9.48 6.06 -3.66
N TYR A 149 10.49 5.34 -3.18
CA TYR A 149 11.30 5.67 -2.00
C TYR A 149 12.53 6.51 -2.36
#